data_0503aabbc6377e23c7ce60eb57e69f26
#
_entry.id   0503aabbc6377e23c7ce60eb57e69f26
#
_cell.length_a   1.000
_cell.length_b   1.000
_cell.length_c   1.000
_cell.angle_alpha   90.00
_cell.angle_beta   90.00
_cell.angle_gamma   90.00
#
_symmetry.space_group_name_H-M   'P 1'
#
loop_
_entity.id
_entity.type
_entity.pdbx_description
1 polymer ?
#
loop_
_entity_poly.entity_id
_entity_poly.type
_entity_poly.pdbx_seq_one_letter_code
_entity_poly.pdbx_strand_id
1 'polypeptide(L)'
;MRATAPLCALHSVFKERAMPAIDKHDSPLPTTTVKWRFPAVHPEGRKYAVAVGAAATLCFFLHWEFLGWILAGLTLWVASFFRDPIRTTPRGGRLVIAPADGLVTMIAKVPPPPELRGADGLGDPDYTRVSIFMSVFDVHINRAPITGRVTRIAYVPGKFVNADLDKASEDNERQHFLIEGEDGIRIGFTQIAGLVARRILSFVRQGDIVDAGQRIGLIRFGSRVDVYLPGGTAPKVLLGQRAIAGETVLAEIGVDTTLTGISQ
;
A
#
# COMPACT_ATOMS: atom_id res chain seq x y z
N MET A 1 -18.02 15.95 -53.26
CA MET A 1 -16.91 15.13 -52.76
C MET A 1 -16.30 15.80 -51.56
N ARG A 2 -16.66 15.34 -50.35
CA ARG A 2 -16.01 15.78 -49.09
C ARG A 2 -15.28 14.57 -48.53
N ALA A 3 -13.97 14.70 -48.38
CA ALA A 3 -13.09 13.69 -47.85
C ALA A 3 -13.24 13.64 -46.33
N THR A 4 -13.59 12.50 -45.78
CA THR A 4 -13.57 12.19 -44.37
C THR A 4 -12.17 11.78 -43.96
N ALA A 5 -11.53 12.54 -43.09
CA ALA A 5 -10.26 12.20 -42.47
C ALA A 5 -10.45 11.05 -41.45
N PRO A 6 -9.51 10.11 -41.33
CA PRO A 6 -9.66 8.96 -40.45
C PRO A 6 -9.41 9.31 -38.97
N LEU A 7 -10.29 8.81 -38.11
CA LEU A 7 -10.32 8.96 -36.65
C LEU A 7 -9.18 8.21 -35.91
N CYS A 8 -8.06 7.96 -36.56
CA CYS A 8 -6.99 7.11 -36.00
C CYS A 8 -5.82 7.87 -35.35
N ALA A 9 -5.89 9.21 -35.26
CA ALA A 9 -4.77 10.02 -34.77
C ALA A 9 -4.88 10.48 -33.29
N LEU A 10 -5.97 10.13 -32.61
CA LEU A 10 -6.17 10.57 -31.19
C LEU A 10 -5.74 9.55 -30.14
N HIS A 11 -5.25 8.37 -30.56
CA HIS A 11 -4.84 7.29 -29.61
C HIS A 11 -3.36 7.37 -29.20
N SER A 12 -2.55 8.24 -29.81
CA SER A 12 -1.10 8.27 -29.53
C SER A 12 -0.65 9.36 -28.55
N VAL A 13 -1.51 10.29 -28.15
CA VAL A 13 -1.12 11.41 -27.28
C VAL A 13 -1.26 11.10 -25.77
N PHE A 14 -1.95 10.04 -25.39
CA PHE A 14 -2.12 9.62 -23.99
C PHE A 14 -1.13 8.56 -23.50
N LYS A 15 -0.16 8.17 -24.30
CA LYS A 15 0.75 7.05 -23.99
C LYS A 15 2.07 7.46 -23.32
N GLU A 16 2.26 8.72 -22.95
CA GLU A 16 3.57 9.20 -22.49
C GLU A 16 3.54 10.02 -21.19
N ARG A 17 2.82 9.51 -20.18
CA ARG A 17 3.22 9.70 -18.77
C ARG A 17 3.48 8.34 -18.18
N ALA A 18 4.55 7.73 -18.66
CA ALA A 18 5.06 6.48 -18.16
C ALA A 18 5.25 6.56 -16.64
N MET A 19 4.66 5.58 -15.94
CA MET A 19 5.08 5.21 -14.60
C MET A 19 6.60 5.19 -14.51
N PRO A 20 7.19 5.58 -13.37
CA PRO A 20 8.63 5.46 -13.19
C PRO A 20 9.06 4.04 -13.59
N ALA A 21 10.19 3.93 -14.27
CA ALA A 21 10.73 2.69 -14.86
C ALA A 21 10.88 1.50 -13.87
N ILE A 22 10.60 1.73 -12.60
CA ILE A 22 10.63 0.76 -11.50
C ILE A 22 9.45 -0.22 -11.56
N ASP A 23 8.32 0.13 -12.18
CA ASP A 23 7.11 -0.72 -12.22
C ASP A 23 6.97 -1.58 -13.50
N LYS A 24 7.93 -1.50 -14.43
CA LYS A 24 7.91 -2.34 -15.65
C LYS A 24 8.53 -3.73 -15.38
N HIS A 25 7.78 -4.61 -14.75
CA HIS A 25 8.09 -6.04 -14.70
C HIS A 25 6.93 -6.87 -15.26
N ASP A 26 6.62 -6.65 -16.54
CA ASP A 26 5.69 -7.51 -17.31
C ASP A 26 6.34 -8.79 -17.86
N SER A 27 7.55 -9.11 -17.43
CA SER A 27 8.19 -10.37 -17.85
C SER A 27 7.64 -11.51 -17.01
N PRO A 28 7.05 -12.56 -17.62
CA PRO A 28 6.82 -13.80 -16.92
C PRO A 28 8.15 -14.26 -16.32
N LEU A 29 8.14 -14.83 -15.12
CA LEU A 29 9.35 -15.31 -14.45
C LEU A 29 10.04 -16.34 -15.40
N PRO A 30 11.16 -15.97 -16.08
CA PRO A 30 11.68 -16.79 -17.17
C PRO A 30 12.55 -17.95 -16.68
N THR A 31 12.71 -18.07 -15.35
CA THR A 31 13.64 -19.04 -14.76
C THR A 31 13.09 -19.65 -13.48
N THR A 32 13.56 -20.85 -13.15
CA THR A 32 13.26 -21.56 -11.91
C THR A 32 13.99 -20.98 -10.68
N THR A 33 14.85 -19.97 -10.87
CA THR A 33 15.66 -19.38 -9.80
C THR A 33 15.56 -17.86 -9.79
N VAL A 34 15.32 -17.28 -8.62
CA VAL A 34 15.32 -15.82 -8.40
C VAL A 34 16.57 -15.44 -7.61
N LYS A 35 17.35 -14.49 -8.12
CA LYS A 35 18.50 -13.96 -7.39
C LYS A 35 18.03 -12.91 -6.39
N TRP A 36 18.39 -13.11 -5.12
CA TRP A 36 18.15 -12.13 -4.09
C TRP A 36 18.91 -10.82 -4.39
N ARG A 37 18.29 -9.69 -4.17
CA ARG A 37 18.87 -8.34 -4.33
C ARG A 37 18.50 -7.48 -3.12
N PHE A 38 19.42 -6.63 -2.69
CA PHE A 38 19.09 -5.60 -1.70
C PHE A 38 17.99 -4.69 -2.23
N PRO A 39 16.95 -4.41 -1.43
CA PRO A 39 15.90 -3.47 -1.81
C PRO A 39 16.51 -2.08 -2.07
N ALA A 40 16.04 -1.41 -3.11
CA ALA A 40 16.38 -0.01 -3.34
C ALA A 40 15.75 0.88 -2.25
N VAL A 41 16.36 2.02 -1.98
CA VAL A 41 15.73 3.06 -1.14
C VAL A 41 14.82 3.89 -2.03
N HIS A 42 13.54 4.00 -1.64
CA HIS A 42 12.55 4.81 -2.36
C HIS A 42 13.00 6.28 -2.47
N PRO A 43 12.75 6.98 -3.60
CA PRO A 43 13.15 8.37 -3.80
C PRO A 43 12.76 9.31 -2.66
N GLU A 44 11.57 9.13 -2.08
CA GLU A 44 11.10 9.91 -0.92
C GLU A 44 11.99 9.77 0.32
N GLY A 45 12.67 8.64 0.49
CA GLY A 45 13.57 8.37 1.61
C GLY A 45 15.01 8.79 1.35
N ARG A 46 15.45 8.85 0.09
CA ARG A 46 16.86 9.12 -0.26
C ARG A 46 17.36 10.43 0.31
N LYS A 47 16.54 11.49 0.25
CA LYS A 47 16.87 12.81 0.79
C LYS A 47 17.17 12.78 2.30
N TYR A 48 16.39 12.00 3.05
CA TYR A 48 16.59 11.85 4.51
C TYR A 48 17.83 11.00 4.80
N ALA A 49 18.00 9.88 4.11
CA ALA A 49 19.17 9.01 4.27
C ALA A 49 20.47 9.76 3.93
N VAL A 50 20.49 10.54 2.83
CA VAL A 50 21.64 11.36 2.45
C VAL A 50 21.90 12.47 3.46
N ALA A 51 20.88 13.18 3.94
CA ALA A 51 21.05 14.25 4.92
C ALA A 51 21.62 13.74 6.25
N VAL A 52 21.08 12.63 6.78
CA VAL A 52 21.58 12.04 8.03
C VAL A 52 22.97 11.42 7.84
N GLY A 53 23.21 10.77 6.68
CA GLY A 53 24.54 10.22 6.36
C GLY A 53 25.61 11.30 6.21
N ALA A 54 25.29 12.44 5.59
CA ALA A 54 26.21 13.57 5.49
C ALA A 54 26.52 14.15 6.91
N ALA A 55 25.51 14.27 7.78
CA ALA A 55 25.72 14.68 9.16
C ALA A 55 26.60 13.68 9.94
N ALA A 56 26.40 12.37 9.74
CA ALA A 56 27.26 11.34 10.33
C ALA A 56 28.73 11.48 9.89
N THR A 57 28.94 11.66 8.58
CA THR A 57 30.27 11.88 7.99
C THR A 57 30.93 13.14 8.55
N LEU A 58 30.18 14.23 8.69
CA LEU A 58 30.69 15.45 9.30
C LEU A 58 31.10 15.25 10.75
N CYS A 59 30.32 14.52 11.54
CA CYS A 59 30.66 14.19 12.94
C CYS A 59 31.96 13.40 13.02
N PHE A 60 32.17 12.40 12.16
CA PHE A 60 33.44 11.67 12.11
C PHE A 60 34.60 12.57 11.69
N PHE A 61 34.43 13.48 10.76
CA PHE A 61 35.44 14.44 10.36
C PHE A 61 35.83 15.39 11.50
N LEU A 62 34.86 15.77 12.36
CA LEU A 62 35.08 16.59 13.54
C LEU A 62 35.54 15.82 14.78
N HIS A 63 35.84 14.51 14.64
CA HIS A 63 36.19 13.60 15.73
C HIS A 63 35.12 13.43 16.82
N TRP A 64 33.85 13.67 16.47
CA TRP A 64 32.68 13.39 17.32
C TRP A 64 32.17 11.96 17.11
N GLU A 65 33.03 10.99 17.39
CA GLU A 65 32.84 9.58 17.01
C GLU A 65 31.52 9.01 17.57
N PHE A 66 31.23 9.25 18.84
CA PHE A 66 29.99 8.74 19.47
C PHE A 66 28.75 9.19 18.73
N LEU A 67 28.63 10.49 18.42
CA LEU A 67 27.50 11.04 17.69
C LEU A 67 27.51 10.53 16.22
N GLY A 68 28.69 10.40 15.63
CA GLY A 68 28.89 9.84 14.29
C GLY A 68 28.28 8.43 14.17
N TRP A 69 28.56 7.55 15.14
CA TRP A 69 28.01 6.19 15.14
C TRP A 69 26.49 6.15 15.35
N ILE A 70 25.92 7.01 16.19
CA ILE A 70 24.46 7.14 16.35
C ILE A 70 23.82 7.55 15.03
N LEU A 71 24.36 8.58 14.36
CA LEU A 71 23.84 9.06 13.08
C LEU A 71 24.03 8.03 11.95
N ALA A 72 25.13 7.27 11.96
CA ALA A 72 25.34 6.16 11.03
C ALA A 72 24.26 5.08 11.19
N GLY A 73 23.99 4.67 12.44
CA GLY A 73 22.88 3.75 12.75
C GLY A 73 21.53 4.29 12.31
N LEU A 74 21.25 5.57 12.56
CA LEU A 74 20.04 6.24 12.11
C LEU A 74 19.92 6.28 10.58
N THR A 75 21.05 6.48 9.87
CA THR A 75 21.09 6.45 8.41
C THR A 75 20.66 5.08 7.86
N LEU A 76 21.19 4.01 8.45
CA LEU A 76 20.83 2.64 8.08
C LEU A 76 19.35 2.35 8.38
N TRP A 77 18.85 2.82 9.51
CA TRP A 77 17.45 2.67 9.87
C TRP A 77 16.52 3.43 8.89
N VAL A 78 16.84 4.68 8.54
CA VAL A 78 16.11 5.46 7.54
C VAL A 78 16.12 4.76 6.18
N ALA A 79 17.27 4.27 5.73
CA ALA A 79 17.38 3.52 4.48
C ALA A 79 16.53 2.23 4.52
N SER A 80 16.52 1.51 5.65
CA SER A 80 15.70 0.33 5.86
C SER A 80 14.20 0.66 5.88
N PHE A 81 13.80 1.75 6.54
CA PHE A 81 12.41 2.19 6.60
C PHE A 81 11.84 2.50 5.21
N PHE A 82 12.61 3.21 4.39
CA PHE A 82 12.22 3.58 3.02
C PHE A 82 12.63 2.55 1.97
N ARG A 83 12.94 1.30 2.37
CA ARG A 83 13.25 0.25 1.41
C ARG A 83 12.05 -0.08 0.54
N ASP A 84 12.30 -0.32 -0.73
CA ASP A 84 11.30 -0.62 -1.74
C ASP A 84 11.63 -1.96 -2.44
N PRO A 85 11.24 -3.08 -1.82
CA PRO A 85 11.51 -4.38 -2.38
C PRO A 85 10.65 -4.64 -3.63
N ILE A 86 11.24 -5.37 -4.57
CA ILE A 86 10.49 -5.97 -5.67
C ILE A 86 9.61 -7.06 -5.07
N ARG A 87 8.34 -7.13 -5.51
CA ARG A 87 7.35 -8.10 -5.05
C ARG A 87 6.80 -8.88 -6.24
N THR A 88 6.53 -10.15 -6.03
CA THR A 88 5.87 -11.00 -7.01
C THR A 88 4.40 -11.15 -6.62
N THR A 89 3.53 -10.51 -7.37
CA THR A 89 2.10 -10.49 -7.08
C THR A 89 1.39 -11.65 -7.76
N PRO A 90 0.64 -12.47 -7.00
CA PRO A 90 -0.24 -13.49 -7.57
C PRO A 90 -1.28 -12.83 -8.48
N ARG A 91 -1.48 -13.40 -9.67
CA ARG A 91 -2.50 -12.93 -10.62
C ARG A 91 -3.76 -13.79 -10.53
N GLY A 92 -4.92 -13.13 -10.52
CA GLY A 92 -6.24 -13.76 -10.53
C GLY A 92 -7.30 -12.68 -10.38
N GLY A 93 -8.34 -12.72 -11.25
CA GLY A 93 -9.35 -11.65 -11.33
C GLY A 93 -10.16 -11.42 -10.04
N ARG A 94 -10.13 -12.39 -9.11
CA ARG A 94 -10.89 -12.32 -7.85
C ARG A 94 -10.01 -12.29 -6.60
N LEU A 95 -8.69 -12.20 -6.76
CA LEU A 95 -7.78 -12.16 -5.62
C LEU A 95 -7.70 -10.74 -5.05
N VAL A 96 -7.83 -10.63 -3.73
CA VAL A 96 -7.53 -9.42 -2.97
C VAL A 96 -6.17 -9.59 -2.32
N ILE A 97 -5.22 -8.75 -2.71
CA ILE A 97 -3.82 -8.81 -2.28
C ILE A 97 -3.59 -7.84 -1.11
N ALA A 98 -2.72 -8.21 -0.19
CA ALA A 98 -2.36 -7.35 0.93
C ALA A 98 -1.75 -6.01 0.45
N PRO A 99 -2.32 -4.86 0.86
CA PRO A 99 -1.79 -3.56 0.47
C PRO A 99 -0.61 -3.11 1.34
N ALA A 100 -0.30 -3.82 2.43
CA ALA A 100 0.70 -3.41 3.39
C ALA A 100 1.51 -4.60 3.94
N ASP A 101 2.77 -4.34 4.30
CA ASP A 101 3.58 -5.24 5.14
C ASP A 101 3.19 -5.03 6.60
N GLY A 102 2.97 -6.09 7.35
CA GLY A 102 2.72 -5.95 8.78
C GLY A 102 1.99 -7.13 9.41
N LEU A 103 1.53 -6.91 10.63
CA LEU A 103 0.79 -7.89 11.42
C LEU A 103 -0.71 -7.71 11.19
N VAL A 104 -1.44 -8.79 10.93
CA VAL A 104 -2.91 -8.79 10.93
C VAL A 104 -3.38 -8.70 12.38
N THR A 105 -3.80 -7.50 12.80
CA THR A 105 -4.19 -7.22 14.19
C THR A 105 -5.68 -7.31 14.43
N MET A 106 -6.49 -7.16 13.38
CA MET A 106 -7.95 -7.21 13.53
C MET A 106 -8.62 -7.76 12.28
N ILE A 107 -9.62 -8.60 12.50
CA ILE A 107 -10.59 -9.06 11.50
C ILE A 107 -11.97 -8.88 12.12
N ALA A 108 -12.78 -7.97 11.60
CA ALA A 108 -14.09 -7.65 12.18
C ALA A 108 -15.12 -7.29 11.10
N LYS A 109 -16.36 -7.60 11.34
CA LYS A 109 -17.47 -7.09 10.52
C LYS A 109 -17.76 -5.64 10.92
N VAL A 110 -17.72 -4.74 9.96
CA VAL A 110 -17.92 -3.32 10.17
C VAL A 110 -18.67 -2.70 8.99
N PRO A 111 -19.43 -1.64 9.20
CA PRO A 111 -19.93 -0.83 8.09
C PRO A 111 -18.74 -0.12 7.39
N PRO A 112 -18.82 0.12 6.08
CA PRO A 112 -17.78 0.85 5.38
C PRO A 112 -17.66 2.30 5.89
N PRO A 113 -16.48 2.92 5.79
CA PRO A 113 -16.30 4.33 6.16
C PRO A 113 -17.28 5.23 5.42
N PRO A 114 -17.81 6.31 6.06
CA PRO A 114 -18.73 7.23 5.40
C PRO A 114 -18.22 7.77 4.07
N GLU A 115 -16.92 8.01 3.98
CA GLU A 115 -16.25 8.56 2.79
C GLU A 115 -16.24 7.60 1.60
N LEU A 116 -16.42 6.30 1.85
CA LEU A 116 -16.48 5.27 0.82
C LEU A 116 -17.92 4.79 0.51
N ARG A 117 -18.94 5.32 1.20
CA ARG A 117 -20.35 4.97 0.95
C ARG A 117 -20.93 5.72 -0.24
N GLY A 118 -22.17 5.34 -0.62
CA GLY A 118 -22.97 5.99 -1.64
C GLY A 118 -23.15 5.13 -2.89
N ALA A 119 -23.92 5.63 -3.86
CA ALA A 119 -24.30 4.90 -5.08
C ALA A 119 -23.07 4.43 -5.88
N ASP A 120 -22.01 5.28 -5.93
CA ASP A 120 -20.74 4.96 -6.60
C ASP A 120 -19.67 4.47 -5.61
N GLY A 121 -20.05 4.05 -4.41
CA GLY A 121 -19.19 3.63 -3.33
C GLY A 121 -19.37 2.15 -2.98
N LEU A 122 -19.03 1.85 -1.72
CA LEU A 122 -19.29 0.56 -1.10
C LEU A 122 -20.77 0.54 -0.69
N GLY A 123 -21.54 -0.34 -1.31
CA GLY A 123 -23.01 -0.37 -1.16
C GLY A 123 -23.52 -1.35 -0.12
N ASP A 124 -22.69 -2.29 0.34
CA ASP A 124 -23.11 -3.30 1.30
C ASP A 124 -23.03 -2.72 2.74
N PRO A 125 -23.99 -3.01 3.64
CA PRO A 125 -23.90 -2.61 5.03
C PRO A 125 -22.81 -3.35 5.82
N ASP A 126 -22.45 -4.56 5.41
CA ASP A 126 -21.56 -5.45 6.18
C ASP A 126 -20.32 -5.84 5.38
N TYR A 127 -19.22 -5.16 5.68
CA TYR A 127 -17.89 -5.51 5.18
C TYR A 127 -17.07 -6.22 6.26
N THR A 128 -16.22 -7.16 5.82
CA THR A 128 -15.20 -7.71 6.70
C THR A 128 -13.96 -6.85 6.59
N ARG A 129 -13.64 -6.09 7.65
CA ARG A 129 -12.41 -5.32 7.74
C ARG A 129 -11.26 -6.21 8.16
N VAL A 130 -10.18 -6.21 7.38
CA VAL A 130 -8.88 -6.78 7.73
C VAL A 130 -7.93 -5.63 7.99
N SER A 131 -7.42 -5.51 9.22
CA SER A 131 -6.50 -4.45 9.64
C SER A 131 -5.07 -5.00 9.74
N ILE A 132 -4.14 -4.33 9.06
CA ILE A 132 -2.72 -4.68 9.02
C ILE A 132 -1.92 -3.56 9.68
N PHE A 133 -1.33 -3.83 10.83
CA PHE A 133 -0.47 -2.91 11.55
C PHE A 133 0.97 -2.98 11.04
N MET A 134 1.52 -1.84 10.68
CA MET A 134 2.87 -1.68 10.15
C MET A 134 3.79 -1.10 11.23
N SER A 135 4.69 -1.92 11.74
CA SER A 135 5.72 -1.44 12.67
C SER A 135 6.76 -0.59 11.95
N VAL A 136 7.52 0.22 12.69
CA VAL A 136 8.59 1.07 12.11
C VAL A 136 9.74 0.30 11.44
N PHE A 137 9.72 -1.03 11.50
CA PHE A 137 10.66 -1.93 10.84
C PHE A 137 10.08 -2.57 9.57
N ASP A 138 8.77 -2.43 9.34
CA ASP A 138 8.11 -2.95 8.14
C ASP A 138 8.31 -2.03 6.93
N VAL A 139 8.02 -2.52 5.73
CA VAL A 139 7.99 -1.68 4.52
C VAL A 139 6.73 -0.83 4.53
N HIS A 140 6.88 0.48 4.38
CA HIS A 140 5.76 1.43 4.47
C HIS A 140 5.19 1.84 3.11
N ILE A 141 5.63 1.20 2.02
CA ILE A 141 5.05 1.40 0.69
C ILE A 141 3.79 0.55 0.59
N ASN A 142 2.67 1.21 0.32
CA ASN A 142 1.40 0.54 0.15
C ASN A 142 1.12 0.23 -1.32
N ARG A 143 0.38 -0.86 -1.56
CA ARG A 143 0.13 -1.41 -2.88
C ARG A 143 -1.36 -1.60 -3.13
N ALA A 144 -1.76 -1.58 -4.40
CA ALA A 144 -3.15 -1.80 -4.80
C ALA A 144 -3.59 -3.23 -4.43
N PRO A 145 -4.74 -3.39 -3.75
CA PRO A 145 -5.25 -4.72 -3.38
C PRO A 145 -5.84 -5.50 -4.55
N ILE A 146 -6.33 -4.82 -5.57
CA ILE A 146 -6.89 -5.42 -6.80
C ILE A 146 -6.46 -4.63 -8.02
N THR A 147 -6.55 -5.26 -9.19
CA THR A 147 -6.46 -4.56 -10.49
C THR A 147 -7.77 -3.84 -10.76
N GLY A 148 -7.70 -2.58 -11.17
CA GLY A 148 -8.90 -1.81 -11.50
C GLY A 148 -8.65 -0.30 -11.58
N ARG A 149 -9.73 0.44 -11.65
CA ARG A 149 -9.73 1.91 -11.69
C ARG A 149 -9.86 2.47 -10.28
N VAL A 150 -9.04 3.42 -9.93
CA VAL A 150 -9.18 4.23 -8.70
C VAL A 150 -10.36 5.18 -8.89
N THR A 151 -11.53 4.82 -8.38
CA THR A 151 -12.77 5.61 -8.57
C THR A 151 -12.90 6.73 -7.54
N ARG A 152 -12.29 6.57 -6.36
CA ARG A 152 -12.33 7.60 -5.32
C ARG A 152 -11.06 7.61 -4.48
N ILE A 153 -10.60 8.80 -4.15
CA ILE A 153 -9.59 9.06 -3.12
C ILE A 153 -10.17 10.13 -2.20
N ALA A 154 -10.31 9.82 -0.91
CA ALA A 154 -10.82 10.76 0.09
C ALA A 154 -9.81 10.91 1.23
N TYR A 155 -9.28 12.11 1.40
CA TYR A 155 -8.37 12.45 2.49
C TYR A 155 -9.14 13.07 3.64
N VAL A 156 -8.92 12.58 4.85
CA VAL A 156 -9.52 13.09 6.07
C VAL A 156 -8.40 13.49 7.03
N PRO A 157 -8.25 14.80 7.33
CA PRO A 157 -7.32 15.25 8.33
C PRO A 157 -7.74 14.74 9.71
N GLY A 158 -6.78 14.43 10.56
CA GLY A 158 -7.07 13.90 11.90
C GLY A 158 -5.96 14.12 12.88
N LYS A 159 -6.11 13.52 14.05
CA LYS A 159 -5.10 13.47 15.12
C LYS A 159 -4.06 12.40 14.80
N PHE A 160 -3.01 12.33 15.62
CA PHE A 160 -1.97 11.32 15.51
C PHE A 160 -1.90 10.53 16.83
N VAL A 161 -2.85 9.61 17.02
CA VAL A 161 -2.83 8.66 18.15
C VAL A 161 -2.27 7.31 17.69
N ASN A 162 -1.97 6.41 18.63
CA ASN A 162 -1.41 5.10 18.28
C ASN A 162 -2.35 4.35 17.31
N ALA A 163 -1.82 3.96 16.14
CA ALA A 163 -2.58 3.30 15.06
C ALA A 163 -3.08 1.89 15.41
N ASP A 164 -2.53 1.27 16.47
CA ASP A 164 -2.97 -0.04 16.95
C ASP A 164 -4.34 0.02 17.66
N LEU A 165 -4.74 1.18 18.14
CA LEU A 165 -6.04 1.37 18.78
C LEU A 165 -7.17 1.39 17.75
N ASP A 166 -8.30 0.79 18.08
CA ASP A 166 -9.48 0.76 17.19
C ASP A 166 -10.00 2.18 16.85
N LYS A 167 -9.97 3.08 17.85
CA LYS A 167 -10.31 4.51 17.68
C LYS A 167 -9.40 5.25 16.69
N ALA A 168 -8.21 4.74 16.38
CA ALA A 168 -7.35 5.35 15.38
C ALA A 168 -7.98 5.39 13.98
N SER A 169 -8.90 4.46 13.68
CA SER A 169 -9.69 4.47 12.44
C SER A 169 -10.59 5.70 12.29
N GLU A 170 -10.98 6.32 13.40
CA GLU A 170 -11.92 7.44 13.44
C GLU A 170 -11.23 8.78 13.70
N ASP A 171 -10.18 8.79 14.52
CA ASP A 171 -9.54 10.03 15.01
C ASP A 171 -8.30 10.43 14.19
N ASN A 172 -7.58 9.47 13.60
CA ASN A 172 -6.29 9.75 12.94
C ASN A 172 -6.45 10.29 11.51
N GLU A 173 -5.40 10.98 11.05
CA GLU A 173 -5.22 11.31 9.65
C GLU A 173 -5.31 10.04 8.82
N ARG A 174 -6.19 10.04 7.82
CA ARG A 174 -6.46 8.87 6.99
C ARG A 174 -6.72 9.23 5.55
N GLN A 175 -6.44 8.29 4.66
CA GLN A 175 -6.74 8.40 3.26
C GLN A 175 -7.43 7.13 2.79
N HIS A 176 -8.62 7.31 2.26
CA HIS A 176 -9.44 6.24 1.73
C HIS A 176 -9.24 6.11 0.23
N PHE A 177 -9.21 4.88 -0.25
CA PHE A 177 -9.20 4.55 -1.66
C PHE A 177 -10.36 3.61 -1.98
N LEU A 178 -10.97 3.82 -3.11
CA LEU A 178 -11.92 2.91 -3.72
C LEU A 178 -11.39 2.50 -5.09
N ILE A 179 -11.21 1.19 -5.28
CA ILE A 179 -10.79 0.63 -6.56
C ILE A 179 -11.92 -0.25 -7.08
N GLU A 180 -12.30 -0.04 -8.33
CA GLU A 180 -13.31 -0.82 -9.05
C GLU A 180 -12.63 -1.68 -10.10
N GLY A 181 -12.79 -3.00 -9.97
CA GLY A 181 -12.32 -4.01 -10.91
C GLY A 181 -13.15 -4.05 -12.18
N GLU A 182 -12.68 -4.81 -13.18
CA GLU A 182 -13.34 -4.93 -14.50
C GLU A 182 -14.75 -5.52 -14.42
N ASP A 183 -15.03 -6.36 -13.42
CA ASP A 183 -16.33 -6.98 -13.16
C ASP A 183 -17.26 -6.14 -12.28
N GLY A 184 -16.90 -4.86 -12.04
CA GLY A 184 -17.66 -3.94 -11.19
C GLY A 184 -17.52 -4.18 -9.69
N ILE A 185 -16.67 -5.13 -9.28
CA ILE A 185 -16.38 -5.38 -7.86
C ILE A 185 -15.55 -4.22 -7.31
N ARG A 186 -15.97 -3.70 -6.15
CA ARG A 186 -15.33 -2.57 -5.49
C ARG A 186 -14.66 -2.99 -4.21
N ILE A 187 -13.39 -2.68 -4.09
CA ILE A 187 -12.62 -2.86 -2.85
C ILE A 187 -12.20 -1.50 -2.32
N GLY A 188 -12.61 -1.24 -1.09
CA GLY A 188 -12.15 -0.09 -0.33
C GLY A 188 -10.96 -0.46 0.55
N PHE A 189 -10.02 0.46 0.71
CA PHE A 189 -9.00 0.35 1.75
C PHE A 189 -8.63 1.74 2.28
N THR A 190 -8.14 1.77 3.51
CA THR A 190 -7.84 3.00 4.22
C THR A 190 -6.42 2.97 4.74
N GLN A 191 -5.62 3.95 4.37
CA GLN A 191 -4.34 4.25 4.99
C GLN A 191 -4.60 5.10 6.23
N ILE A 192 -4.06 4.71 7.39
CA ILE A 192 -4.25 5.38 8.67
C ILE A 192 -2.87 5.71 9.24
N ALA A 193 -2.62 6.99 9.45
CA ALA A 193 -1.39 7.47 10.06
C ALA A 193 -1.36 7.15 11.56
N GLY A 194 -0.18 6.78 12.08
CA GLY A 194 0.01 6.54 13.51
C GLY A 194 0.60 7.74 14.25
N LEU A 195 1.00 7.53 15.50
CA LEU A 195 1.48 8.56 16.44
C LEU A 195 2.66 9.40 15.89
N VAL A 196 3.57 8.79 15.17
CA VAL A 196 4.77 9.43 14.61
C VAL A 196 4.57 9.80 13.14
N ALA A 197 3.54 9.26 12.51
CA ALA A 197 3.22 9.50 11.11
C ALA A 197 2.73 10.94 10.93
N ARG A 198 3.39 11.69 10.05
CA ARG A 198 3.00 13.08 9.77
C ARG A 198 2.55 13.31 8.33
N ARG A 199 2.49 12.25 7.51
CA ARG A 199 2.04 12.39 6.13
C ARG A 199 1.74 11.06 5.46
N ILE A 200 0.57 10.99 4.86
CA ILE A 200 0.19 9.98 3.88
C ILE A 200 0.50 10.55 2.49
N LEU A 201 1.22 9.79 1.67
CA LEU A 201 1.55 10.15 0.28
C LEU A 201 0.81 9.23 -0.66
N SER A 202 0.07 9.80 -1.61
CA SER A 202 -0.51 9.07 -2.73
C SER A 202 0.41 9.17 -3.94
N PHE A 203 0.63 8.03 -4.63
CA PHE A 203 1.35 7.98 -5.90
C PHE A 203 0.40 7.90 -7.10
N VAL A 204 -0.90 7.76 -6.83
CA VAL A 204 -1.96 7.64 -7.82
C VAL A 204 -3.01 8.73 -7.63
N ARG A 205 -3.82 8.95 -8.65
CA ARG A 205 -4.92 9.91 -8.68
C ARG A 205 -6.23 9.20 -8.95
N GLN A 206 -7.32 9.83 -8.60
CA GLN A 206 -8.64 9.38 -9.01
C GLN A 206 -8.71 9.34 -10.54
N GLY A 207 -9.21 8.23 -11.08
CA GLY A 207 -9.27 7.94 -12.51
C GLY A 207 -8.13 7.05 -13.02
N ASP A 208 -7.01 6.92 -12.30
CA ASP A 208 -5.90 6.07 -12.71
C ASP A 208 -6.31 4.59 -12.72
N ILE A 209 -5.74 3.83 -13.65
CA ILE A 209 -5.82 2.37 -13.67
C ILE A 209 -4.58 1.83 -12.98
N VAL A 210 -4.78 0.88 -12.06
CA VAL A 210 -3.72 0.25 -11.27
C VAL A 210 -3.79 -1.26 -11.39
N ASP A 211 -2.65 -1.91 -11.35
CA ASP A 211 -2.55 -3.36 -11.23
C ASP A 211 -2.49 -3.78 -9.77
N ALA A 212 -3.03 -4.96 -9.44
CA ALA A 212 -2.85 -5.56 -8.13
C ALA A 212 -1.35 -5.65 -7.78
N GLY A 213 -0.98 -5.23 -6.56
CA GLY A 213 0.42 -5.16 -6.13
C GLY A 213 1.19 -3.92 -6.61
N GLN A 214 0.64 -3.07 -7.48
CA GLN A 214 1.24 -1.81 -7.89
C GLN A 214 1.36 -0.85 -6.70
N ARG A 215 2.46 -0.10 -6.62
CA ARG A 215 2.68 0.93 -5.58
C ARG A 215 1.68 2.06 -5.72
N ILE A 216 0.93 2.37 -4.67
CA ILE A 216 -0.11 3.40 -4.68
C ILE A 216 0.10 4.50 -3.65
N GLY A 217 0.98 4.29 -2.70
CA GLY A 217 1.25 5.30 -1.68
C GLY A 217 2.29 4.87 -0.66
N LEU A 218 2.54 5.75 0.28
CA LEU A 218 3.48 5.57 1.38
C LEU A 218 2.96 6.28 2.62
N ILE A 219 3.03 5.63 3.78
CA ILE A 219 2.74 6.26 5.07
C ILE A 219 4.07 6.42 5.81
N ARG A 220 4.36 7.61 6.37
CA ARG A 220 5.60 7.84 7.12
C ARG A 220 5.38 7.53 8.60
N PHE A 221 6.18 6.57 9.13
CA PHE A 221 6.37 6.20 10.55
C PHE A 221 5.16 5.67 11.30
N GLY A 222 5.05 4.32 11.38
CA GLY A 222 4.08 3.59 12.19
C GLY A 222 2.64 3.85 11.74
N SER A 223 1.97 2.84 11.25
CA SER A 223 0.70 3.03 10.55
C SER A 223 -0.14 1.76 10.53
N ARG A 224 -1.37 1.88 10.08
CA ARG A 224 -2.27 0.76 9.83
C ARG A 224 -2.91 0.92 8.46
N VAL A 225 -3.18 -0.21 7.82
CA VAL A 225 -4.00 -0.25 6.62
C VAL A 225 -5.18 -1.18 6.85
N ASP A 226 -6.38 -0.65 6.64
CA ASP A 226 -7.63 -1.39 6.73
C ASP A 226 -8.14 -1.72 5.33
N VAL A 227 -8.48 -2.98 5.06
CA VAL A 227 -9.07 -3.44 3.80
C VAL A 227 -10.49 -3.90 4.06
N TYR A 228 -11.44 -3.48 3.22
CA TYR A 228 -12.86 -3.79 3.35
C TYR A 228 -13.24 -4.83 2.29
N LEU A 229 -13.48 -6.06 2.73
CA LEU A 229 -13.89 -7.19 1.91
C LEU A 229 -15.43 -7.22 1.84
N PRO A 230 -16.02 -7.36 0.64
CA PRO A 230 -17.48 -7.40 0.48
C PRO A 230 -18.12 -8.63 1.14
N GLY A 231 -19.42 -8.59 1.35
CA GLY A 231 -20.18 -9.73 1.85
C GLY A 231 -19.96 -11.00 1.03
N GLY A 232 -20.01 -12.18 1.68
CA GLY A 232 -19.73 -13.47 1.04
C GLY A 232 -18.25 -13.68 0.66
N THR A 233 -17.33 -12.92 1.27
CA THR A 233 -15.89 -13.04 1.05
C THR A 233 -15.19 -13.20 2.40
N ALA A 234 -14.70 -14.40 2.67
CA ALA A 234 -13.94 -14.67 3.89
C ALA A 234 -12.45 -14.33 3.72
N PRO A 235 -11.81 -13.80 4.78
CA PRO A 235 -10.37 -13.58 4.75
C PRO A 235 -9.61 -14.91 4.70
N LYS A 236 -8.54 -14.96 3.89
CA LYS A 236 -7.57 -16.07 3.81
C LYS A 236 -6.34 -15.81 4.67
N VAL A 237 -6.49 -15.00 5.70
CA VAL A 237 -5.47 -14.70 6.70
C VAL A 237 -6.10 -14.78 8.08
N LEU A 238 -5.26 -15.01 9.08
CA LEU A 238 -5.66 -15.13 10.48
C LEU A 238 -5.06 -14.00 11.33
N LEU A 239 -5.67 -13.73 12.47
CA LEU A 239 -5.11 -12.82 13.47
C LEU A 239 -3.70 -13.29 13.88
N GLY A 240 -2.77 -12.35 13.99
CA GLY A 240 -1.39 -12.62 14.33
C GLY A 240 -0.51 -13.08 13.16
N GLN A 241 -1.05 -13.34 11.98
CA GLN A 241 -0.23 -13.61 10.80
C GLN A 241 0.43 -12.34 10.25
N ARG A 242 1.60 -12.50 9.63
CA ARG A 242 2.24 -11.42 8.89
C ARG A 242 1.78 -11.43 7.44
N ALA A 243 1.33 -10.27 6.99
CA ALA A 243 1.04 -10.01 5.60
C ALA A 243 2.23 -9.33 4.93
N ILE A 244 2.43 -9.62 3.65
CA ILE A 244 3.45 -9.03 2.78
C ILE A 244 2.74 -8.29 1.65
N ALA A 245 2.96 -6.98 1.56
CA ALA A 245 2.35 -6.12 0.55
C ALA A 245 2.66 -6.60 -0.87
N GLY A 246 1.63 -6.76 -1.68
CA GLY A 246 1.76 -7.22 -3.05
C GLY A 246 1.97 -8.73 -3.23
N GLU A 247 2.09 -9.52 -2.14
CA GLU A 247 2.33 -10.97 -2.23
C GLU A 247 1.27 -11.79 -1.51
N THR A 248 0.89 -11.41 -0.28
CA THR A 248 -0.08 -12.17 0.51
C THR A 248 -1.49 -12.02 -0.06
N VAL A 249 -2.16 -13.13 -0.34
CA VAL A 249 -3.58 -13.15 -0.70
C VAL A 249 -4.41 -12.99 0.57
N LEU A 250 -5.09 -11.85 0.70
CA LEU A 250 -5.97 -11.57 1.85
C LEU A 250 -7.32 -12.28 1.72
N ALA A 251 -7.84 -12.39 0.50
CA ALA A 251 -9.14 -13.00 0.23
C ALA A 251 -9.27 -13.38 -1.24
N GLU A 252 -10.28 -14.18 -1.53
CA GLU A 252 -10.77 -14.45 -2.88
C GLU A 252 -12.27 -14.10 -2.92
N ILE A 253 -12.62 -13.12 -3.75
CA ILE A 253 -13.95 -12.56 -3.79
C ILE A 253 -15.00 -13.63 -4.15
N GLY A 254 -16.05 -13.70 -3.33
CA GLY A 254 -17.12 -14.69 -3.47
C GLY A 254 -16.79 -16.07 -2.88
N VAL A 255 -15.66 -16.21 -2.18
CA VAL A 255 -15.31 -17.42 -1.43
C VAL A 255 -15.46 -17.14 0.05
N ASP A 256 -16.45 -17.78 0.68
CA ASP A 256 -16.80 -17.61 2.11
C ASP A 256 -16.25 -18.74 2.99
N THR A 257 -15.14 -19.35 2.58
CA THR A 257 -14.48 -20.39 3.37
C THR A 257 -13.45 -19.76 4.31
N THR A 258 -13.71 -19.79 5.60
CA THR A 258 -12.78 -19.29 6.64
C THR A 258 -11.66 -20.28 6.90
N LEU A 259 -10.47 -19.74 7.16
CA LEU A 259 -9.33 -20.52 7.64
C LEU A 259 -9.41 -20.69 9.17
N THR A 260 -8.92 -21.82 9.65
CA THR A 260 -8.67 -22.03 11.08
C THR A 260 -7.17 -22.24 11.30
N GLY A 261 -6.67 -21.79 12.44
CA GLY A 261 -5.25 -21.92 12.78
C GLY A 261 -5.04 -21.85 14.29
N ILE A 262 -3.88 -22.25 14.72
CA ILE A 262 -3.44 -22.21 16.13
C ILE A 262 -2.20 -21.33 16.23
N SER A 263 -2.08 -20.57 17.32
CA SER A 263 -0.84 -19.87 17.69
C SER A 263 0.05 -20.82 18.49
N GLN A 264 1.32 -20.93 18.11
CA GLN A 264 2.32 -21.78 18.75
C GLN A 264 3.49 -20.94 19.23
#